data_1ac88e0ec29a1b8e99196a8abdbb04eb
#
_entry.id   1ac88e0ec29a1b8e99196a8abdbb04eb
#
_cell.length_a   1.000
_cell.length_b   1.000
_cell.length_c   1.000
_cell.angle_alpha   90.00
_cell.angle_beta   90.00
_cell.angle_gamma   90.00
#
_symmetry.space_group_name_H-M   'P 1'
#
loop_
_entity.id
_entity.type
_entity.pdbx_description
1 polymer ?
#
loop_
_entity_poly.entity_id
_entity_poly.type
_entity_poly.pdbx_seq_one_letter_code
_entity_poly.pdbx_strand_id
1 'polypeptide(L)'
;QICVRAEILSVASQVALVPIWFLSVYIVVALLVPLTWGAWRRYGMASFWVLALLAIVDDALFFAFGLRDLGWLNYAFVWLAVHQLGYAWRDGRITGVRNAVTWAIGGMVLLFAMVYWGPYPIGMVSVPGEDVSNTLPPKFAMLALGVTQMGILLALESPVQRWLSRLGPWTATLLVNGMIMTIYLWHLTASTLVVGLALVVGNIGLEVDPGTSLWWSLRPVWLLVYVAALGLLAPAFSRLERGAGSTAGNVTSWRLVLGAMVACSGLALLALDGVVGTEWLGLRIYVLCLPFLGAYIAGVIRIPQRPPNRA
;
A
#
# COMPACT_ATOMS: atom_id res chain seq x y z
N GLN A 1 -2.03 -19.76 29.20
CA GLN A 1 -1.48 -18.37 29.13
C GLN A 1 -0.34 -18.23 28.13
N ILE A 2 0.62 -19.18 28.03
CA ILE A 2 1.74 -19.12 27.07
C ILE A 2 1.24 -19.22 25.63
N CYS A 3 0.32 -20.13 25.31
CA CYS A 3 -0.25 -20.29 23.97
C CYS A 3 -1.01 -19.01 23.52
N VAL A 4 -1.81 -18.41 24.39
CA VAL A 4 -2.56 -17.18 24.09
C VAL A 4 -1.60 -16.01 23.81
N ARG A 5 -0.49 -15.90 24.56
CA ARG A 5 0.52 -14.86 24.30
C ARG A 5 1.26 -15.08 22.99
N ALA A 6 1.56 -16.33 22.61
CA ALA A 6 2.18 -16.64 21.33
C ALA A 6 1.25 -16.32 20.14
N GLU A 7 -0.04 -16.59 20.29
CA GLU A 7 -1.05 -16.28 19.29
C GLU A 7 -1.22 -14.76 19.10
N ILE A 8 -1.31 -13.99 20.18
CA ILE A 8 -1.37 -12.52 20.13
C ILE A 8 -0.12 -11.95 19.46
N LEU A 9 1.07 -12.44 19.78
CA LEU A 9 2.32 -11.99 19.16
C LEU A 9 2.36 -12.34 17.66
N SER A 10 1.86 -13.51 17.27
CA SER A 10 1.75 -13.92 15.87
C SER A 10 0.86 -12.97 15.08
N VAL A 11 -0.37 -12.73 15.57
CA VAL A 11 -1.32 -11.81 14.93
C VAL A 11 -0.77 -10.38 14.89
N ALA A 12 -0.19 -9.89 15.99
CA ALA A 12 0.39 -8.55 16.04
C ALA A 12 1.54 -8.37 15.04
N SER A 13 2.42 -9.38 14.90
CA SER A 13 3.51 -9.35 13.92
C SER A 13 3.00 -9.37 12.49
N GLN A 14 1.96 -10.14 12.21
CA GLN A 14 1.35 -10.19 10.88
C GLN A 14 0.70 -8.87 10.51
N VAL A 15 -0.08 -8.27 11.41
CA VAL A 15 -0.70 -6.95 11.21
C VAL A 15 0.37 -5.88 10.92
N ALA A 16 1.48 -5.88 11.66
CA ALA A 16 2.58 -4.95 11.47
C ALA A 16 3.24 -5.08 10.08
N LEU A 17 3.18 -6.26 9.47
CA LEU A 17 3.77 -6.54 8.16
C LEU A 17 2.81 -6.30 6.98
N VAL A 18 1.51 -6.14 7.23
CA VAL A 18 0.53 -5.90 6.16
C VAL A 18 0.96 -4.77 5.22
N PRO A 19 1.50 -3.60 5.64
CA PRO A 19 1.87 -2.53 4.72
C PRO A 19 2.93 -2.93 3.69
N ILE A 20 3.68 -4.00 3.92
CA ILE A 20 4.76 -4.46 3.03
C ILE A 20 4.23 -4.90 1.65
N TRP A 21 2.98 -5.39 1.55
CA TRP A 21 2.39 -5.75 0.26
C TRP A 21 2.40 -4.59 -0.74
N PHE A 22 2.20 -3.36 -0.24
CA PHE A 22 2.23 -2.17 -1.08
C PHE A 22 3.59 -1.95 -1.73
N LEU A 23 4.67 -2.24 -1.00
CA LEU A 23 6.02 -2.11 -1.54
C LEU A 23 6.24 -3.07 -2.73
N SER A 24 5.71 -4.30 -2.66
CA SER A 24 5.73 -5.24 -3.78
C SER A 24 4.99 -4.69 -4.99
N VAL A 25 3.77 -4.18 -4.79
CA VAL A 25 2.96 -3.57 -5.87
C VAL A 25 3.69 -2.36 -6.46
N TYR A 26 4.24 -1.50 -5.61
CA TYR A 26 4.98 -0.31 -6.04
C TYR A 26 6.18 -0.67 -6.92
N ILE A 27 6.96 -1.67 -6.53
CA ILE A 27 8.12 -2.14 -7.31
C ILE A 27 7.65 -2.69 -8.67
N VAL A 28 6.60 -3.52 -8.69
CA VAL A 28 6.05 -4.09 -9.94
C VAL A 28 5.54 -2.99 -10.86
N VAL A 29 4.76 -2.04 -10.35
CA VAL A 29 4.27 -0.90 -11.13
C VAL A 29 5.45 -0.10 -11.69
N ALA A 30 6.47 0.21 -10.88
CA ALA A 30 7.66 0.95 -11.31
C ALA A 30 8.43 0.22 -12.43
N LEU A 31 8.58 -1.11 -12.35
CA LEU A 31 9.20 -1.92 -13.39
C LEU A 31 8.39 -1.92 -14.70
N LEU A 32 7.07 -1.84 -14.60
CA LEU A 32 6.18 -1.83 -15.76
C LEU A 32 5.98 -0.43 -16.38
N VAL A 33 6.53 0.64 -15.77
CA VAL A 33 6.44 2.00 -16.31
C VAL A 33 6.84 2.12 -17.77
N PRO A 34 7.95 1.53 -18.26
CA PRO A 34 8.32 1.63 -19.67
C PRO A 34 7.24 1.07 -20.61
N LEU A 35 6.60 -0.04 -20.22
CA LEU A 35 5.54 -0.68 -21.00
C LEU A 35 4.23 0.12 -20.94
N THR A 36 3.82 0.50 -19.73
CA THR A 36 2.57 1.25 -19.50
C THR A 36 2.64 2.66 -20.10
N TRP A 37 3.80 3.30 -20.03
CA TRP A 37 4.05 4.58 -20.69
C TRP A 37 4.05 4.44 -22.22
N GLY A 38 4.64 3.36 -22.78
CA GLY A 38 4.57 3.05 -24.21
C GLY A 38 3.11 2.86 -24.70
N ALA A 39 2.32 2.10 -23.94
CA ALA A 39 0.90 1.90 -24.21
C ALA A 39 0.11 3.22 -24.11
N TRP A 40 0.38 4.03 -23.09
CA TRP A 40 -0.24 5.35 -22.93
C TRP A 40 0.07 6.29 -24.11
N ARG A 41 1.34 6.37 -24.51
CA ARG A 41 1.74 7.20 -25.66
C ARG A 41 1.06 6.80 -26.97
N ARG A 42 0.79 5.51 -27.15
CA ARG A 42 0.18 4.98 -28.38
C ARG A 42 -1.35 5.05 -28.36
N TYR A 43 -1.97 4.76 -27.23
CA TYR A 43 -3.41 4.55 -27.11
C TYR A 43 -4.11 5.58 -26.19
N GLY A 44 -3.36 6.39 -25.46
CA GLY A 44 -3.92 7.39 -24.53
C GLY A 44 -4.89 6.77 -23.51
N MET A 45 -6.04 7.42 -23.31
CA MET A 45 -7.08 6.95 -22.38
C MET A 45 -7.62 5.54 -22.68
N ALA A 46 -7.50 5.04 -23.92
CA ALA A 46 -7.92 3.68 -24.21
C ALA A 46 -7.12 2.63 -23.40
N SER A 47 -5.84 2.89 -23.10
CA SER A 47 -5.04 2.00 -22.24
C SER A 47 -5.59 1.90 -20.82
N PHE A 48 -6.13 2.98 -20.25
CA PHE A 48 -6.83 2.96 -18.96
C PHE A 48 -8.12 2.13 -19.04
N TRP A 49 -8.95 2.39 -20.08
CA TRP A 49 -10.22 1.68 -20.22
C TRP A 49 -10.07 0.19 -20.46
N VAL A 50 -9.01 -0.23 -21.18
CA VAL A 50 -8.69 -1.66 -21.36
C VAL A 50 -8.36 -2.30 -20.02
N LEU A 51 -7.52 -1.67 -19.20
CA LEU A 51 -7.19 -2.20 -17.86
C LEU A 51 -8.43 -2.24 -16.94
N ALA A 52 -9.27 -1.20 -16.99
CA ALA A 52 -10.51 -1.15 -16.24
C ALA A 52 -11.48 -2.28 -16.67
N LEU A 53 -11.60 -2.52 -17.98
CA LEU A 53 -12.42 -3.61 -18.53
C LEU A 53 -11.87 -4.98 -18.10
N LEU A 54 -10.54 -5.17 -18.16
CA LEU A 54 -9.92 -6.41 -17.71
C LEU A 54 -10.17 -6.65 -16.21
N ALA A 55 -10.14 -5.60 -15.38
CA ALA A 55 -10.47 -5.71 -13.97
C ALA A 55 -11.94 -6.11 -13.73
N ILE A 56 -12.87 -5.57 -14.53
CA ILE A 56 -14.29 -5.96 -14.46
C ILE A 56 -14.47 -7.43 -14.88
N VAL A 57 -13.81 -7.85 -15.95
CA VAL A 57 -13.89 -9.25 -16.44
C VAL A 57 -13.33 -10.21 -15.39
N ASP A 58 -12.20 -9.87 -14.79
CA ASP A 58 -11.59 -10.66 -13.72
C ASP A 58 -12.52 -10.81 -12.51
N ASP A 59 -13.15 -9.71 -12.06
CA ASP A 59 -14.15 -9.76 -11.00
C ASP A 59 -15.40 -10.58 -11.39
N ALA A 60 -15.84 -10.47 -12.63
CA ALA A 60 -16.95 -11.29 -13.12
C ALA A 60 -16.61 -12.80 -13.09
N LEU A 61 -15.39 -13.16 -13.48
CA LEU A 61 -14.89 -14.54 -13.37
C LEU A 61 -14.80 -15.00 -11.93
N PHE A 62 -14.36 -14.12 -11.04
CA PHE A 62 -14.27 -14.38 -9.61
C PHE A 62 -15.64 -14.63 -8.96
N PHE A 63 -16.62 -13.73 -9.18
CA PHE A 63 -17.91 -13.77 -8.50
C PHE A 63 -18.91 -14.71 -9.15
N ALA A 64 -19.00 -14.72 -10.50
CA ALA A 64 -20.02 -15.51 -11.21
C ALA A 64 -19.59 -16.95 -11.48
N PHE A 65 -18.30 -17.21 -11.67
CA PHE A 65 -17.78 -18.53 -12.03
C PHE A 65 -16.92 -19.16 -10.92
N GLY A 66 -16.70 -18.47 -9.80
CA GLY A 66 -15.92 -18.98 -8.67
C GLY A 66 -14.43 -19.18 -8.94
N LEU A 67 -13.89 -18.56 -10.02
CA LEU A 67 -12.48 -18.66 -10.41
C LEU A 67 -11.60 -17.75 -9.55
N ARG A 68 -11.53 -18.07 -8.25
CA ARG A 68 -10.88 -17.21 -7.24
C ARG A 68 -9.40 -16.94 -7.50
N ASP A 69 -8.70 -17.89 -8.11
CA ASP A 69 -7.27 -17.78 -8.41
C ASP A 69 -6.98 -16.73 -9.48
N LEU A 70 -7.89 -16.51 -10.42
CA LEU A 70 -7.74 -15.46 -11.42
C LEU A 70 -7.81 -14.05 -10.80
N GLY A 71 -8.55 -13.88 -9.71
CA GLY A 71 -8.66 -12.60 -9.01
C GLY A 71 -7.32 -11.95 -8.64
N TRP A 72 -6.23 -12.72 -8.57
CA TRP A 72 -4.88 -12.18 -8.36
C TRP A 72 -4.35 -11.36 -9.54
N LEU A 73 -4.89 -11.52 -10.75
CA LEU A 73 -4.55 -10.70 -11.91
C LEU A 73 -4.96 -9.24 -11.71
N ASN A 74 -5.95 -9.00 -10.89
CA ASN A 74 -6.39 -7.66 -10.53
C ASN A 74 -5.33 -6.84 -9.78
N TYR A 75 -4.30 -7.46 -9.19
CA TYR A 75 -3.13 -6.72 -8.71
C TYR A 75 -2.45 -5.95 -9.85
N ALA A 76 -2.41 -6.51 -11.06
CA ALA A 76 -1.89 -5.78 -12.21
C ALA A 76 -2.94 -4.82 -12.78
N PHE A 77 -4.15 -5.30 -13.07
CA PHE A 77 -5.14 -4.51 -13.79
C PHE A 77 -5.58 -3.27 -13.02
N VAL A 78 -5.90 -3.40 -11.73
CA VAL A 78 -6.37 -2.30 -10.90
C VAL A 78 -5.25 -1.28 -10.65
N TRP A 79 -4.07 -1.73 -10.21
CA TRP A 79 -3.01 -0.78 -9.86
C TRP A 79 -2.37 -0.12 -11.07
N LEU A 80 -2.26 -0.82 -12.21
CA LEU A 80 -1.82 -0.20 -13.45
C LEU A 80 -2.87 0.78 -13.99
N ALA A 81 -4.18 0.51 -13.86
CA ALA A 81 -5.22 1.45 -14.21
C ALA A 81 -5.15 2.72 -13.36
N VAL A 82 -5.00 2.59 -12.04
CA VAL A 82 -4.78 3.74 -11.14
C VAL A 82 -3.53 4.53 -11.56
N HIS A 83 -2.45 3.85 -11.92
CA HIS A 83 -1.24 4.51 -12.39
C HIS A 83 -1.44 5.27 -13.72
N GLN A 84 -2.28 4.76 -14.64
CA GLN A 84 -2.65 5.43 -15.88
C GLN A 84 -3.41 6.76 -15.63
N LEU A 85 -4.16 6.87 -14.53
CA LEU A 85 -4.79 8.14 -14.14
C LEU A 85 -3.74 9.22 -13.84
N GLY A 86 -2.56 8.85 -13.31
CA GLY A 86 -1.43 9.77 -13.16
C GLY A 86 -0.92 10.30 -14.51
N TYR A 87 -0.90 9.47 -15.55
CA TYR A 87 -0.56 9.93 -16.90
C TYR A 87 -1.66 10.86 -17.47
N ALA A 88 -2.94 10.54 -17.21
CA ALA A 88 -4.06 11.37 -17.62
C ALA A 88 -3.99 12.77 -17.00
N TRP A 89 -3.64 12.85 -15.72
CA TRP A 89 -3.39 14.12 -15.01
C TRP A 89 -2.22 14.86 -15.64
N ARG A 90 -1.06 14.21 -15.76
CA ARG A 90 0.16 14.81 -16.32
C ARG A 90 -0.05 15.40 -17.73
N ASP A 91 -0.78 14.68 -18.57
CA ASP A 91 -1.02 15.07 -19.97
C ASP A 91 -2.25 15.98 -20.12
N GLY A 92 -2.83 16.47 -19.01
CA GLY A 92 -3.96 17.39 -19.01
C GLY A 92 -5.24 16.81 -19.62
N ARG A 93 -5.44 15.48 -19.58
CA ARG A 93 -6.67 14.84 -20.09
C ARG A 93 -7.86 15.08 -19.18
N ILE A 94 -7.61 15.37 -17.91
CA ILE A 94 -8.63 15.67 -16.90
C ILE A 94 -8.33 17.06 -16.37
N THR A 95 -8.82 18.08 -17.06
CA THR A 95 -8.60 19.48 -16.71
C THR A 95 -9.88 20.17 -16.30
N GLY A 96 -9.74 21.15 -15.41
CA GLY A 96 -10.82 21.98 -14.90
C GLY A 96 -11.67 21.30 -13.82
N VAL A 97 -12.12 22.12 -12.86
CA VAL A 97 -12.85 21.66 -11.66
C VAL A 97 -14.11 20.86 -12.04
N ARG A 98 -14.86 21.31 -13.07
CA ARG A 98 -16.08 20.63 -13.49
C ARG A 98 -15.80 19.18 -13.94
N ASN A 99 -14.78 18.99 -14.75
CA ASN A 99 -14.39 17.66 -15.24
C ASN A 99 -13.91 16.78 -14.07
N ALA A 100 -13.04 17.32 -13.19
CA ALA A 100 -12.56 16.62 -12.02
C ALA A 100 -13.71 16.18 -11.08
N VAL A 101 -14.69 17.07 -10.85
CA VAL A 101 -15.90 16.75 -10.05
C VAL A 101 -16.73 15.67 -10.74
N THR A 102 -16.85 15.69 -12.07
CA THR A 102 -17.57 14.63 -12.81
C THR A 102 -16.91 13.26 -12.61
N TRP A 103 -15.59 13.18 -12.65
CA TRP A 103 -14.84 11.94 -12.34
C TRP A 103 -15.04 11.51 -10.89
N ALA A 104 -15.00 12.45 -9.94
CA ALA A 104 -15.23 12.15 -8.52
C ALA A 104 -16.64 11.60 -8.27
N ILE A 105 -17.67 12.28 -8.79
CA ILE A 105 -19.08 11.86 -8.63
C ILE A 105 -19.31 10.54 -9.37
N GLY A 106 -18.82 10.40 -10.60
CA GLY A 106 -18.97 9.17 -11.38
C GLY A 106 -18.36 7.97 -10.68
N GLY A 107 -17.13 8.10 -10.16
CA GLY A 107 -16.46 7.07 -9.38
C GLY A 107 -17.22 6.73 -8.09
N MET A 108 -17.72 7.74 -7.37
CA MET A 108 -18.49 7.58 -6.14
C MET A 108 -19.82 6.86 -6.40
N VAL A 109 -20.58 7.29 -7.40
CA VAL A 109 -21.84 6.65 -7.78
C VAL A 109 -21.60 5.19 -8.18
N LEU A 110 -20.57 4.94 -8.97
CA LEU A 110 -20.20 3.58 -9.36
C LEU A 110 -19.85 2.74 -8.12
N LEU A 111 -19.04 3.27 -7.20
CA LEU A 111 -18.66 2.57 -5.98
C LEU A 111 -19.88 2.22 -5.11
N PHE A 112 -20.80 3.18 -4.92
CA PHE A 112 -22.06 2.93 -4.22
C PHE A 112 -22.90 1.87 -4.94
N ALA A 113 -23.03 1.95 -6.25
CA ALA A 113 -23.77 0.97 -7.04
C ALA A 113 -23.19 -0.45 -6.87
N MET A 114 -21.88 -0.58 -6.86
CA MET A 114 -21.19 -1.86 -6.69
C MET A 114 -21.41 -2.45 -5.29
N VAL A 115 -21.39 -1.63 -4.25
CA VAL A 115 -21.61 -2.09 -2.87
C VAL A 115 -23.07 -2.40 -2.58
N TYR A 116 -24.03 -1.57 -3.08
CA TYR A 116 -25.45 -1.75 -2.76
C TYR A 116 -26.15 -2.78 -3.64
N TRP A 117 -25.77 -2.90 -4.91
CA TRP A 117 -26.41 -3.79 -5.88
C TRP A 117 -25.49 -4.88 -6.42
N GLY A 118 -24.21 -4.79 -6.13
CA GLY A 118 -23.20 -5.77 -6.53
C GLY A 118 -22.75 -6.66 -5.37
N PRO A 119 -21.81 -7.57 -5.64
CA PRO A 119 -21.30 -8.53 -4.66
C PRO A 119 -20.12 -7.98 -3.82
N TYR A 120 -19.88 -6.68 -3.83
CA TYR A 120 -18.71 -6.08 -3.20
C TYR A 120 -18.99 -5.71 -1.74
N PRO A 121 -18.10 -6.05 -0.80
CA PRO A 121 -18.25 -5.67 0.60
C PRO A 121 -18.09 -4.14 0.78
N ILE A 122 -18.68 -3.64 1.87
CA ILE A 122 -18.57 -2.21 2.25
C ILE A 122 -17.13 -1.85 2.65
N GLY A 123 -16.40 -2.79 3.28
CA GLY A 123 -15.02 -2.63 3.69
C GLY A 123 -14.09 -2.51 2.49
N MET A 124 -13.41 -1.36 2.33
CA MET A 124 -12.41 -1.20 1.28
C MET A 124 -11.07 -1.83 1.66
N VAL A 125 -10.89 -2.19 2.90
CA VAL A 125 -9.76 -2.98 3.42
C VAL A 125 -10.28 -4.31 3.96
N SER A 126 -9.39 -5.31 4.07
CA SER A 126 -9.79 -6.61 4.64
C SER A 126 -10.29 -6.45 6.07
N VAL A 127 -11.47 -6.96 6.34
CA VAL A 127 -12.11 -6.98 7.66
C VAL A 127 -12.17 -8.42 8.13
N PRO A 128 -11.71 -8.74 9.36
CA PRO A 128 -11.84 -10.09 9.91
C PRO A 128 -13.30 -10.56 9.93
N GLY A 129 -13.53 -11.77 9.38
CA GLY A 129 -14.87 -12.37 9.29
C GLY A 129 -15.61 -12.11 7.97
N GLU A 130 -15.08 -11.32 7.06
CA GLU A 130 -15.62 -11.18 5.69
C GLU A 130 -14.97 -12.21 4.75
N ASP A 131 -15.81 -12.93 3.98
CA ASP A 131 -15.36 -13.94 3.02
C ASP A 131 -14.66 -13.33 1.79
N VAL A 132 -14.96 -12.08 1.48
CA VAL A 132 -14.43 -11.35 0.33
C VAL A 132 -13.82 -10.03 0.79
N SER A 133 -12.65 -9.72 0.27
CA SER A 133 -11.97 -8.44 0.46
C SER A 133 -11.94 -7.64 -0.84
N ASN A 134 -12.07 -6.32 -0.76
CA ASN A 134 -11.84 -5.43 -1.90
C ASN A 134 -10.35 -5.18 -2.19
N THR A 135 -9.44 -5.53 -1.25
CA THR A 135 -7.99 -5.31 -1.40
C THR A 135 -7.19 -6.59 -1.56
N LEU A 136 -7.73 -7.75 -1.19
CA LEU A 136 -6.98 -9.01 -1.15
C LEU A 136 -7.78 -10.18 -1.76
N PRO A 137 -7.66 -10.44 -3.05
CA PRO A 137 -7.03 -9.62 -4.09
C PRO A 137 -7.83 -8.35 -4.42
N PRO A 138 -7.18 -7.32 -5.02
CA PRO A 138 -7.85 -6.07 -5.38
C PRO A 138 -9.07 -6.33 -6.27
N LYS A 139 -10.14 -5.58 -6.03
CA LYS A 139 -11.37 -5.63 -6.82
C LYS A 139 -11.55 -4.33 -7.61
N PHE A 140 -12.41 -4.36 -8.61
CA PHE A 140 -12.74 -3.18 -9.40
C PHE A 140 -13.30 -2.02 -8.54
N ALA A 141 -13.89 -2.33 -7.37
CA ALA A 141 -14.29 -1.33 -6.37
C ALA A 141 -13.12 -0.44 -5.93
N MET A 142 -11.90 -0.98 -5.82
CA MET A 142 -10.70 -0.20 -5.51
C MET A 142 -10.34 0.78 -6.64
N LEU A 143 -10.57 0.40 -7.91
CA LEU A 143 -10.39 1.31 -9.03
C LEU A 143 -11.44 2.43 -9.00
N ALA A 144 -12.70 2.12 -8.72
CA ALA A 144 -13.77 3.13 -8.56
C ALA A 144 -13.45 4.12 -7.42
N LEU A 145 -12.93 3.62 -6.30
CA LEU A 145 -12.42 4.45 -5.20
C LEU A 145 -11.25 5.33 -5.66
N GLY A 146 -10.27 4.76 -6.37
CA GLY A 146 -9.13 5.49 -6.93
C GLY A 146 -9.54 6.61 -7.88
N VAL A 147 -10.50 6.35 -8.75
CA VAL A 147 -11.11 7.35 -9.65
C VAL A 147 -11.77 8.48 -8.85
N THR A 148 -12.53 8.12 -7.81
CA THR A 148 -13.18 9.09 -6.92
C THR A 148 -12.15 10.00 -6.25
N GLN A 149 -11.14 9.41 -5.62
CA GLN A 149 -10.09 10.14 -4.92
C GLN A 149 -9.29 11.04 -5.86
N MET A 150 -8.94 10.55 -7.05
CA MET A 150 -8.27 11.37 -8.05
C MET A 150 -9.14 12.57 -8.47
N GLY A 151 -10.42 12.35 -8.74
CA GLY A 151 -11.34 13.43 -9.08
C GLY A 151 -11.42 14.50 -7.98
N ILE A 152 -11.49 14.10 -6.70
CA ILE A 152 -11.46 15.01 -5.56
C ILE A 152 -10.14 15.78 -5.49
N LEU A 153 -9.00 15.10 -5.63
CA LEU A 153 -7.68 15.73 -5.61
C LEU A 153 -7.53 16.78 -6.69
N LEU A 154 -7.94 16.47 -7.92
CA LEU A 154 -7.87 17.41 -9.05
C LEU A 154 -8.85 18.59 -8.88
N ALA A 155 -10.03 18.37 -8.31
CA ALA A 155 -10.96 19.44 -8.00
C ALA A 155 -10.40 20.41 -6.95
N LEU A 156 -9.61 19.90 -6.01
CA LEU A 156 -8.97 20.67 -4.95
C LEU A 156 -7.58 21.21 -5.32
N GLU A 157 -7.04 20.87 -6.49
CA GLU A 157 -5.67 21.21 -6.89
C GLU A 157 -5.38 22.72 -6.74
N SER A 158 -6.20 23.59 -7.33
CA SER A 158 -5.98 25.05 -7.28
C SER A 158 -6.03 25.65 -5.87
N PRO A 159 -7.02 25.34 -5.01
CA PRO A 159 -7.03 25.85 -3.63
C PRO A 159 -5.87 25.30 -2.80
N VAL A 160 -5.52 24.03 -2.99
CA VAL A 160 -4.40 23.40 -2.28
C VAL A 160 -3.07 24.01 -2.71
N GLN A 161 -2.83 24.25 -3.98
CA GLN A 161 -1.63 24.93 -4.47
C GLN A 161 -1.48 26.34 -3.88
N ARG A 162 -2.58 27.13 -3.80
CA ARG A 162 -2.56 28.44 -3.15
C ARG A 162 -2.25 28.36 -1.65
N TRP A 163 -2.75 27.33 -0.96
CA TRP A 163 -2.44 27.10 0.44
C TRP A 163 -0.97 26.68 0.64
N LEU A 164 -0.46 25.80 -0.21
CA LEU A 164 0.93 25.33 -0.20
C LEU A 164 1.95 26.42 -0.63
N SER A 165 1.51 27.51 -1.26
CA SER A 165 2.42 28.66 -1.53
C SER A 165 2.87 29.37 -0.26
N ARG A 166 2.24 29.11 0.89
CA ARG A 166 2.67 29.62 2.19
C ARG A 166 3.80 28.76 2.75
N LEU A 167 4.81 29.41 3.37
CA LEU A 167 6.02 28.75 3.85
C LEU A 167 5.73 27.63 4.87
N GLY A 168 4.82 27.84 5.83
CA GLY A 168 4.50 26.84 6.86
C GLY A 168 3.94 25.55 6.29
N PRO A 169 2.80 25.57 5.54
CA PRO A 169 2.27 24.39 4.90
C PRO A 169 3.24 23.69 3.96
N TRP A 170 4.02 24.47 3.18
CA TRP A 170 5.04 23.92 2.28
C TRP A 170 6.11 23.15 3.03
N THR A 171 6.67 23.74 4.10
CA THR A 171 7.70 23.09 4.93
C THR A 171 7.16 21.83 5.58
N ALA A 172 5.94 21.87 6.13
CA ALA A 172 5.30 20.71 6.73
C ALA A 172 5.11 19.57 5.70
N THR A 173 4.65 19.92 4.50
CA THR A 173 4.48 18.95 3.40
C THR A 173 5.81 18.32 2.98
N LEU A 174 6.89 19.11 2.88
CA LEU A 174 8.22 18.58 2.56
C LEU A 174 8.73 17.63 3.64
N LEU A 175 8.55 17.97 4.92
CA LEU A 175 8.95 17.12 6.04
C LEU A 175 8.18 15.78 6.04
N VAL A 176 6.86 15.82 5.85
CA VAL A 176 6.02 14.61 5.80
C VAL A 176 6.38 13.77 4.57
N ASN A 177 6.51 14.38 3.38
CA ASN A 177 6.90 13.66 2.17
C ASN A 177 8.30 13.02 2.28
N GLY A 178 9.23 13.66 2.99
CA GLY A 178 10.57 13.11 3.24
C GLY A 178 10.56 11.86 4.14
N MET A 179 9.41 11.54 4.76
CA MET A 179 9.24 10.39 5.65
C MET A 179 8.03 9.54 5.25
N ILE A 180 7.45 9.77 4.07
CA ILE A 180 6.14 9.17 3.71
C ILE A 180 6.19 7.64 3.67
N MET A 181 7.26 7.06 3.17
CA MET A 181 7.45 5.61 3.14
C MET A 181 7.63 5.05 4.55
N THR A 182 8.41 5.71 5.39
CA THR A 182 8.56 5.34 6.81
C THR A 182 7.21 5.43 7.52
N ILE A 183 6.47 6.52 7.38
CA ILE A 183 5.12 6.68 7.94
C ILE A 183 4.22 5.54 7.48
N TYR A 184 4.22 5.24 6.19
CA TYR A 184 3.41 4.18 5.62
C TYR A 184 3.79 2.79 6.16
N LEU A 185 5.07 2.45 6.21
CA LEU A 185 5.50 1.13 6.69
C LEU A 185 5.28 0.94 8.20
N TRP A 186 5.37 2.00 8.98
CA TRP A 186 5.29 1.93 10.44
C TRP A 186 3.90 2.21 11.02
N HIS A 187 2.91 2.65 10.21
CA HIS A 187 1.59 3.03 10.76
C HIS A 187 0.87 1.89 11.45
N LEU A 188 0.87 0.67 10.91
CA LEU A 188 0.24 -0.47 11.58
C LEU A 188 1.06 -0.97 12.76
N THR A 189 2.38 -0.87 12.72
CA THR A 189 3.25 -1.15 13.87
C THR A 189 2.95 -0.18 15.02
N ALA A 190 2.80 1.12 14.73
CA ALA A 190 2.40 2.11 15.72
C ALA A 190 1.03 1.77 16.33
N SER A 191 0.06 1.40 15.50
CA SER A 191 -1.27 0.96 15.95
C SER A 191 -1.17 -0.27 16.87
N THR A 192 -0.41 -1.28 16.46
CA THR A 192 -0.19 -2.51 17.24
C THR A 192 0.47 -2.21 18.59
N LEU A 193 1.44 -1.30 18.63
CA LEU A 193 2.10 -0.90 19.88
C LEU A 193 1.14 -0.16 20.82
N VAL A 194 0.31 0.75 20.28
CA VAL A 194 -0.68 1.49 21.07
C VAL A 194 -1.73 0.55 21.65
N VAL A 195 -2.28 -0.36 20.84
CA VAL A 195 -3.24 -1.38 21.30
C VAL A 195 -2.59 -2.32 22.30
N GLY A 196 -1.37 -2.79 22.03
CA GLY A 196 -0.62 -3.65 22.94
C GLY A 196 -0.36 -3.00 24.30
N LEU A 197 -0.01 -1.70 24.31
CA LEU A 197 0.14 -0.93 25.55
C LEU A 197 -1.17 -0.82 26.31
N ALA A 198 -2.28 -0.52 25.61
CA ALA A 198 -3.60 -0.45 26.23
C ALA A 198 -4.05 -1.76 26.87
N LEU A 199 -3.73 -2.91 26.23
CA LEU A 199 -3.95 -4.27 26.79
C LEU A 199 -3.15 -4.50 28.09
N VAL A 200 -1.88 -4.08 28.09
CA VAL A 200 -0.98 -4.29 29.27
C VAL A 200 -1.40 -3.40 30.44
N VAL A 201 -1.89 -2.18 30.18
CA VAL A 201 -2.27 -1.20 31.22
C VAL A 201 -3.71 -1.42 31.74
N GLY A 202 -4.39 -2.48 31.32
CA GLY A 202 -5.72 -2.84 31.85
C GLY A 202 -6.87 -2.61 30.88
N ASN A 203 -6.67 -2.90 29.61
CA ASN A 203 -7.69 -2.84 28.55
C ASN A 203 -8.30 -1.44 28.33
N ILE A 204 -7.55 -0.38 28.62
CA ILE A 204 -8.08 0.99 28.59
C ILE A 204 -8.69 1.30 27.22
N GLY A 205 -10.04 1.53 27.22
CA GLY A 205 -10.80 1.91 26.03
C GLY A 205 -10.97 0.82 24.96
N LEU A 206 -10.56 -0.44 25.25
CA LEU A 206 -10.73 -1.58 24.33
C LEU A 206 -12.04 -2.32 24.55
N GLU A 207 -12.64 -2.22 25.75
CA GLU A 207 -13.88 -2.91 26.13
C GLU A 207 -15.13 -2.10 25.77
N VAL A 208 -14.99 -1.05 24.98
CA VAL A 208 -16.12 -0.20 24.56
C VAL A 208 -16.73 -0.73 23.27
N ASP A 209 -17.99 -1.08 23.29
CA ASP A 209 -18.71 -1.62 22.14
C ASP A 209 -18.67 -0.67 20.94
N PRO A 210 -18.28 -1.16 19.75
CA PRO A 210 -18.25 -0.38 18.53
C PRO A 210 -19.62 0.24 18.19
N GLY A 211 -19.60 1.50 17.74
CA GLY A 211 -20.82 2.21 17.34
C GLY A 211 -21.55 2.95 18.47
N THR A 212 -21.19 2.74 19.75
CA THR A 212 -21.75 3.49 20.87
C THR A 212 -21.28 4.95 20.89
N SER A 213 -22.02 5.85 21.56
CA SER A 213 -21.62 7.25 21.70
C SER A 213 -20.28 7.40 22.41
N LEU A 214 -19.99 6.56 23.40
CA LEU A 214 -18.71 6.52 24.10
C LEU A 214 -17.59 6.07 23.16
N TRP A 215 -17.83 5.06 22.32
CA TRP A 215 -16.86 4.60 21.32
C TRP A 215 -16.48 5.73 20.35
N TRP A 216 -17.46 6.48 19.84
CA TRP A 216 -17.21 7.61 18.96
C TRP A 216 -16.49 8.77 19.65
N SER A 217 -16.82 9.06 20.93
CA SER A 217 -16.16 10.13 21.69
C SER A 217 -14.69 9.82 22.03
N LEU A 218 -14.32 8.54 22.15
CA LEU A 218 -12.95 8.10 22.39
C LEU A 218 -12.08 8.07 21.12
N ARG A 219 -12.68 8.04 19.91
CA ARG A 219 -11.91 7.97 18.66
C ARG A 219 -10.90 9.12 18.47
N PRO A 220 -11.22 10.38 18.76
CA PRO A 220 -10.24 11.47 18.67
C PRO A 220 -9.04 11.25 19.61
N VAL A 221 -9.25 10.74 20.80
CA VAL A 221 -8.18 10.46 21.76
C VAL A 221 -7.28 9.34 21.24
N TRP A 222 -7.87 8.23 20.78
CA TRP A 222 -7.14 7.13 20.16
C TRP A 222 -6.31 7.61 18.95
N LEU A 223 -6.92 8.45 18.12
CA LEU A 223 -6.23 9.01 16.95
C LEU A 223 -5.03 9.88 17.34
N LEU A 224 -5.17 10.72 18.37
CA LEU A 224 -4.09 11.54 18.89
C LEU A 224 -2.95 10.70 19.45
N VAL A 225 -3.24 9.68 20.26
CA VAL A 225 -2.23 8.76 20.80
C VAL A 225 -1.51 8.01 19.68
N TYR A 226 -2.26 7.54 18.69
CA TYR A 226 -1.71 6.87 17.51
C TYR A 226 -0.80 7.80 16.69
N VAL A 227 -1.23 9.03 16.40
CA VAL A 227 -0.43 10.02 15.67
C VAL A 227 0.82 10.39 16.45
N ALA A 228 0.73 10.51 17.79
CA ALA A 228 1.89 10.77 18.63
C ALA A 228 2.90 9.61 18.59
N ALA A 229 2.43 8.36 18.70
CA ALA A 229 3.27 7.17 18.59
C ALA A 229 3.96 7.10 17.22
N LEU A 230 3.22 7.33 16.14
CA LEU A 230 3.76 7.36 14.78
C LEU A 230 4.74 8.52 14.59
N GLY A 231 4.45 9.69 15.19
CA GLY A 231 5.31 10.87 15.17
C GLY A 231 6.65 10.68 15.91
N LEU A 232 6.72 9.73 16.84
CA LEU A 232 7.97 9.31 17.49
C LEU A 232 8.73 8.28 16.64
N LEU A 233 8.01 7.30 16.08
CA LEU A 233 8.60 6.21 15.30
C LEU A 233 9.14 6.71 13.95
N ALA A 234 8.37 7.48 13.20
CA ALA A 234 8.73 7.88 11.84
C ALA A 234 10.06 8.65 11.77
N PRO A 235 10.35 9.67 12.60
CA PRO A 235 11.66 10.34 12.59
C PRO A 235 12.81 9.43 13.01
N ALA A 236 12.59 8.51 13.95
CA ALA A 236 13.62 7.59 14.42
C ALA A 236 14.11 6.68 13.28
N PHE A 237 13.19 6.17 12.46
CA PHE A 237 13.49 5.25 11.37
C PHE A 237 13.69 5.93 10.00
N SER A 238 13.27 7.18 9.80
CA SER A 238 13.46 7.93 8.56
C SER A 238 14.92 8.12 8.15
N ARG A 239 15.86 7.97 9.10
CA ARG A 239 17.30 7.99 8.81
C ARG A 239 17.73 6.85 7.90
N LEU A 240 17.06 5.69 7.99
CA LEU A 240 17.31 4.52 7.13
C LEU A 240 16.87 4.79 5.68
N GLU A 241 15.79 5.54 5.51
CA GLU A 241 15.27 5.94 4.20
C GLU A 241 16.21 6.93 3.47
N ARG A 242 16.85 7.83 4.21
CA ARG A 242 17.78 8.83 3.66
C ARG A 242 19.17 8.28 3.30
N GLY A 243 19.54 7.13 3.85
CA GLY A 243 20.87 6.53 3.67
C GLY A 243 21.11 5.83 2.34
N ALA A 244 20.07 5.61 1.54
CA ALA A 244 20.15 4.97 0.23
C ALA A 244 20.54 5.96 -0.87
N GLY A 245 21.59 6.76 -0.66
CA GLY A 245 22.18 7.60 -1.71
C GLY A 245 22.60 6.73 -2.90
N SER A 246 22.17 7.15 -4.07
CA SER A 246 22.36 6.56 -5.40
C SER A 246 23.81 6.15 -5.69
N THR A 247 24.19 4.97 -5.25
CA THR A 247 25.36 4.26 -5.77
C THR A 247 24.95 3.13 -6.71
N ALA A 248 23.87 3.32 -7.47
CA ALA A 248 23.50 2.40 -8.53
C ALA A 248 24.59 2.43 -9.60
N GLY A 249 25.60 1.58 -9.44
CA GLY A 249 26.50 1.25 -10.54
C GLY A 249 25.69 0.63 -11.68
N ASN A 250 26.27 0.60 -12.88
CA ASN A 250 25.67 -0.02 -14.07
C ASN A 250 25.28 -1.49 -13.78
N VAL A 251 24.05 -1.68 -13.28
CA VAL A 251 23.48 -3.02 -13.08
C VAL A 251 22.72 -3.39 -14.35
N THR A 252 22.98 -4.57 -14.88
CA THR A 252 22.32 -5.08 -16.08
C THR A 252 20.80 -5.20 -15.85
N SER A 253 19.98 -4.79 -16.79
CA SER A 253 18.52 -4.74 -16.68
C SER A 253 17.87 -6.06 -16.20
N TRP A 254 18.39 -7.21 -16.67
CA TRP A 254 17.85 -8.51 -16.23
C TRP A 254 18.07 -8.78 -14.74
N ARG A 255 19.20 -8.32 -14.17
CA ARG A 255 19.48 -8.45 -12.73
C ARG A 255 18.52 -7.57 -11.90
N LEU A 256 18.19 -6.37 -12.39
CA LEU A 256 17.19 -5.50 -11.75
C LEU A 256 15.83 -6.19 -11.73
N VAL A 257 15.39 -6.76 -12.85
CA VAL A 257 14.11 -7.46 -12.96
C VAL A 257 14.10 -8.70 -12.06
N LEU A 258 15.11 -9.55 -12.15
CA LEU A 258 15.21 -10.77 -11.33
C LEU A 258 15.26 -10.43 -9.83
N GLY A 259 16.09 -9.46 -9.44
CA GLY A 259 16.20 -9.02 -8.06
C GLY A 259 14.90 -8.45 -7.52
N ALA A 260 14.19 -7.66 -8.33
CA ALA A 260 12.88 -7.14 -7.98
C ALA A 260 11.84 -8.27 -7.85
N MET A 261 11.82 -9.24 -8.75
CA MET A 261 10.91 -10.40 -8.64
C MET A 261 11.15 -11.19 -7.35
N VAL A 262 12.41 -11.48 -7.02
CA VAL A 262 12.76 -12.19 -5.78
C VAL A 262 12.37 -11.37 -4.54
N ALA A 263 12.65 -10.06 -4.54
CA ALA A 263 12.27 -9.18 -3.45
C ALA A 263 10.76 -9.11 -3.27
N CYS A 264 10.01 -8.88 -4.36
CA CYS A 264 8.54 -8.82 -4.34
C CYS A 264 7.91 -10.13 -3.86
N SER A 265 8.44 -11.28 -4.30
CA SER A 265 7.96 -12.58 -3.82
C SER A 265 8.15 -12.73 -2.31
N GLY A 266 9.32 -12.35 -1.79
CA GLY A 266 9.58 -12.35 -0.34
C GLY A 266 8.67 -11.42 0.43
N LEU A 267 8.48 -10.19 -0.05
CA LEU A 267 7.60 -9.20 0.58
C LEU A 267 6.12 -9.66 0.54
N ALA A 268 5.68 -10.26 -0.57
CA ALA A 268 4.32 -10.79 -0.70
C ALA A 268 4.08 -11.95 0.29
N LEU A 269 5.01 -12.89 0.39
CA LEU A 269 4.93 -13.99 1.35
C LEU A 269 4.94 -13.50 2.80
N LEU A 270 5.75 -12.48 3.12
CA LEU A 270 5.75 -11.85 4.45
C LEU A 270 4.40 -11.21 4.77
N ALA A 271 3.78 -10.54 3.80
CA ALA A 271 2.48 -9.89 3.99
C ALA A 271 1.33 -10.90 4.12
N LEU A 272 1.37 -12.03 3.38
CA LEU A 272 0.31 -13.03 3.37
C LEU A 272 0.41 -13.98 4.57
N ASP A 273 1.60 -14.52 4.78
CA ASP A 273 1.82 -15.63 5.73
C ASP A 273 2.48 -15.22 7.04
N GLY A 274 2.99 -13.99 7.11
CA GLY A 274 3.75 -13.49 8.25
C GLY A 274 5.13 -14.15 8.41
N VAL A 275 5.79 -13.88 9.53
CA VAL A 275 7.13 -14.40 9.87
C VAL A 275 7.11 -15.69 10.66
N VAL A 276 5.99 -16.02 11.32
CA VAL A 276 5.87 -17.18 12.19
C VAL A 276 5.69 -18.45 11.38
N GLY A 277 6.46 -19.49 11.67
CA GLY A 277 6.41 -20.78 10.98
C GLY A 277 6.67 -21.94 11.94
N THR A 278 6.64 -23.15 11.39
CA THR A 278 6.95 -24.40 12.12
C THR A 278 8.43 -24.78 12.04
N GLU A 279 9.26 -23.92 11.42
CA GLU A 279 10.65 -24.18 11.12
C GLU A 279 11.56 -23.88 12.36
N TRP A 280 12.87 -24.04 12.14
CA TRP A 280 13.87 -23.79 13.17
C TRP A 280 13.72 -22.37 13.73
N LEU A 281 13.69 -22.23 15.03
CA LEU A 281 13.37 -21.01 15.78
C LEU A 281 11.90 -20.53 15.67
N GLY A 282 10.99 -21.29 15.08
CA GLY A 282 9.60 -20.86 14.88
C GLY A 282 9.44 -19.71 13.88
N LEU A 283 10.44 -19.49 13.00
CA LEU A 283 10.47 -18.43 12.01
C LEU A 283 10.71 -18.99 10.62
N ARG A 284 10.01 -18.42 9.63
CA ARG A 284 10.22 -18.71 8.19
C ARG A 284 11.43 -17.94 7.66
N ILE A 285 12.63 -18.40 8.01
CA ILE A 285 13.90 -17.71 7.71
C ILE A 285 14.06 -17.45 6.20
N TYR A 286 13.66 -18.41 5.35
CA TYR A 286 13.76 -18.24 3.89
C TYR A 286 12.93 -17.07 3.39
N VAL A 287 11.73 -16.83 3.94
CA VAL A 287 10.87 -15.70 3.56
C VAL A 287 11.50 -14.38 3.97
N LEU A 288 12.11 -14.33 5.16
CA LEU A 288 12.85 -13.16 5.63
C LEU A 288 14.07 -12.83 4.76
N CYS A 289 14.76 -13.86 4.23
CA CYS A 289 15.97 -13.68 3.42
C CYS A 289 15.67 -13.24 1.99
N LEU A 290 14.51 -13.57 1.42
CA LEU A 290 14.17 -13.27 0.02
C LEU A 290 14.25 -11.79 -0.33
N PRO A 291 13.71 -10.83 0.44
CA PRO A 291 13.83 -9.40 0.12
C PRO A 291 15.28 -8.92 0.08
N PHE A 292 16.13 -9.39 1.00
CA PHE A 292 17.55 -9.05 1.03
C PHE A 292 18.31 -9.67 -0.14
N LEU A 293 18.01 -10.92 -0.47
CA LEU A 293 18.57 -11.61 -1.64
C LEU A 293 18.20 -10.87 -2.94
N GLY A 294 16.93 -10.49 -3.06
CA GLY A 294 16.47 -9.68 -4.20
C GLY A 294 17.18 -8.35 -4.30
N ALA A 295 17.34 -7.63 -3.19
CA ALA A 295 18.06 -6.36 -3.13
C ALA A 295 19.57 -6.54 -3.47
N TYR A 296 20.17 -7.65 -3.09
CA TYR A 296 21.55 -7.99 -3.46
C TYR A 296 21.67 -8.29 -4.96
N ILE A 297 20.78 -9.10 -5.52
CA ILE A 297 20.77 -9.40 -6.96
C ILE A 297 20.58 -8.11 -7.78
N ALA A 298 19.67 -7.23 -7.34
CA ALA A 298 19.42 -5.93 -7.95
C ALA A 298 20.57 -4.93 -7.78
N GLY A 299 21.61 -5.28 -6.99
CA GLY A 299 22.76 -4.41 -6.76
C GLY A 299 22.50 -3.21 -5.84
N VAL A 300 21.35 -3.21 -5.14
CA VAL A 300 20.99 -2.18 -4.14
C VAL A 300 21.85 -2.34 -2.89
N ILE A 301 22.04 -3.60 -2.45
CA ILE A 301 22.92 -3.96 -1.33
C ILE A 301 24.23 -4.49 -1.90
N ARG A 302 25.35 -3.92 -1.45
CA ARG A 302 26.70 -4.40 -1.80
C ARG A 302 27.36 -4.95 -0.55
N ILE A 303 27.91 -6.16 -0.65
CA ILE A 303 28.80 -6.68 0.38
C ILE A 303 30.13 -5.93 0.23
N PRO A 304 30.66 -5.31 1.30
CA PRO A 304 31.96 -4.65 1.26
C PRO A 304 33.02 -5.64 0.81
N GLN A 305 33.64 -5.41 -0.34
CA GLN A 305 34.80 -6.22 -0.73
C GLN A 305 35.96 -5.85 0.19
N ARG A 306 36.59 -6.85 0.82
CA ARG A 306 37.85 -6.63 1.54
C ARG A 306 38.83 -5.98 0.56
N PRO A 307 39.52 -4.89 0.97
CA PRO A 307 40.57 -4.33 0.11
C PRO A 307 41.58 -5.45 -0.20
N PRO A 308 42.09 -5.51 -1.46
CA PRO A 308 43.13 -6.47 -1.78
C PRO A 308 44.29 -6.23 -0.84
N ASN A 309 44.77 -7.30 -0.19
CA ASN A 309 45.97 -7.25 0.64
C ASN A 309 47.07 -6.62 -0.20
N ARG A 310 47.50 -5.42 0.17
CA ARG A 310 48.73 -4.84 -0.39
C ARG A 310 49.88 -5.70 0.13
N ALA A 311 50.39 -6.56 -0.71
CA ALA A 311 51.65 -7.28 -0.49
C ALA A 311 52.80 -6.32 -0.61
#